data_401958db2e6c77add682e31bcd145eae
#
_entry.id   401958db2e6c77add682e31bcd145eae
#
_cell.length_a   1.000
_cell.length_b   1.000
_cell.length_c   1.000
_cell.angle_alpha   90.00
_cell.angle_beta   90.00
_cell.angle_gamma   90.00
#
_symmetry.space_group_name_H-M   'P 1'
#
loop_
_entity.id
_entity.type
_entity.pdbx_description
1 polymer ?
#
loop_
_entity_poly.entity_id
_entity_poly.type
_entity_poly.pdbx_seq_one_letter_code
_entity_poly.pdbx_strand_id
1 'polypeptide(L)'
;VATWIGKSGRTLVYGGSRAGLMETLATTVRENGGRVIGVVPQAVVNRDLVSDASTTVFYTADLQDRKSTFMRESEAFVALPGGIGTLDEVFTVLAAKTLEKYKRRVVLYNAGGCWDELIKMIDTLSANGLITERREDLLSVANNIEELERLLSE
;
A
#
# COMPACT_ATOMS: atom_id res chain seq x y z
N VAL A 1 4.99 4.61 11.17
CA VAL A 1 4.65 4.91 9.76
C VAL A 1 3.69 6.12 9.69
N ALA A 2 2.51 6.05 10.29
CA ALA A 2 1.49 7.12 10.17
C ALA A 2 1.99 8.49 10.65
N THR A 3 2.62 8.55 11.83
CA THR A 3 3.20 9.79 12.38
C THR A 3 4.22 10.41 11.43
N TRP A 4 5.06 9.58 10.81
CA TRP A 4 6.05 10.03 9.86
C TRP A 4 5.40 10.58 8.58
N ILE A 5 4.40 9.89 8.02
CA ILE A 5 3.64 10.39 6.86
C ILE A 5 3.07 11.77 7.15
N GLY A 6 2.40 11.93 8.30
CA GLY A 6 1.81 13.21 8.69
C GLY A 6 2.83 14.33 8.82
N LYS A 7 3.94 14.09 9.54
CA LYS A 7 4.99 15.08 9.78
C LYS A 7 5.83 15.42 8.56
N SER A 8 5.95 14.51 7.60
CA SER A 8 6.76 14.70 6.39
C SER A 8 6.05 15.46 5.26
N GLY A 9 4.80 15.88 5.47
CA GLY A 9 4.00 16.57 4.45
C GLY A 9 3.53 15.67 3.30
N ARG A 10 3.69 14.36 3.44
CA ARG A 10 3.20 13.38 2.46
C ARG A 10 1.69 13.18 2.58
N THR A 11 1.09 12.67 1.52
CA THR A 11 -0.32 12.30 1.49
C THR A 11 -0.46 10.79 1.63
N LEU A 12 -1.29 10.33 2.55
CA LEU A 12 -1.72 8.94 2.64
C LEU A 12 -2.84 8.69 1.63
N VAL A 13 -2.68 7.67 0.78
CA VAL A 13 -3.76 7.09 -0.02
C VAL A 13 -4.06 5.71 0.54
N TYR A 14 -5.30 5.44 0.94
CA TYR A 14 -5.67 4.20 1.61
C TYR A 14 -7.11 3.77 1.29
N GLY A 15 -7.51 2.61 1.81
CA GLY A 15 -8.81 1.99 1.49
C GLY A 15 -10.05 2.68 2.03
N GLY A 16 -9.91 3.76 2.78
CA GLY A 16 -11.04 4.60 3.23
C GLY A 16 -12.00 3.94 4.23
N SER A 17 -11.68 2.78 4.78
CA SER A 17 -12.56 2.07 5.70
C SER A 17 -12.30 2.43 7.16
N ARG A 18 -13.38 2.61 7.92
CA ARG A 18 -13.40 2.81 9.38
C ARG A 18 -13.21 1.50 10.12
N ALA A 19 -12.16 0.75 9.80
CA ALA A 19 -11.92 -0.56 10.41
C ALA A 19 -10.43 -0.78 10.71
N GLY A 20 -10.15 -1.27 11.92
CA GLY A 20 -8.86 -1.78 12.33
C GLY A 20 -7.70 -0.83 12.08
N LEU A 21 -6.63 -1.37 11.50
CA LEU A 21 -5.39 -0.65 11.23
C LEU A 21 -5.56 0.53 10.25
N MET A 22 -6.51 0.44 9.33
CA MET A 22 -6.80 1.51 8.36
C MET A 22 -7.28 2.79 9.04
N GLU A 23 -8.20 2.69 10.00
CA GLU A 23 -8.69 3.85 10.74
C GLU A 23 -7.60 4.48 11.59
N THR A 24 -6.84 3.64 12.33
CA THR A 24 -5.72 4.11 13.14
C THR A 24 -4.67 4.83 12.28
N LEU A 25 -4.34 4.29 11.11
CA LEU A 25 -3.39 4.89 10.18
C LEU A 25 -3.87 6.28 9.73
N ALA A 26 -5.09 6.37 9.24
CA ALA A 26 -5.66 7.60 8.69
C ALA A 26 -5.80 8.70 9.75
N THR A 27 -6.34 8.37 10.92
CA THR A 27 -6.51 9.27 12.05
C THR A 27 -5.16 9.83 12.51
N THR A 28 -4.17 8.95 12.70
CA THR A 28 -2.82 9.36 13.14
C THR A 28 -2.14 10.26 12.09
N VAL A 29 -2.29 9.99 10.79
CA VAL A 29 -1.74 10.88 9.75
C VAL A 29 -2.36 12.27 9.86
N ARG A 30 -3.67 12.36 10.02
CA ARG A 30 -4.38 13.66 10.17
C ARG A 30 -3.96 14.41 11.43
N GLU A 31 -3.89 13.73 12.55
CA GLU A 31 -3.47 14.33 13.84
C GLU A 31 -2.04 14.89 13.77
N ASN A 32 -1.21 14.39 12.88
CA ASN A 32 0.13 14.89 12.63
C ASN A 32 0.24 15.85 11.43
N GLY A 33 -0.88 16.40 10.95
CA GLY A 33 -0.92 17.46 9.92
C GLY A 33 -0.87 16.94 8.46
N GLY A 34 -0.94 15.63 8.25
CA GLY A 34 -0.92 15.04 6.92
C GLY A 34 -2.28 15.07 6.22
N ARG A 35 -2.25 14.90 4.89
CA ARG A 35 -3.44 14.71 4.05
C ARG A 35 -3.77 13.24 3.92
N VAL A 36 -5.07 12.93 3.84
CA VAL A 36 -5.56 11.56 3.73
C VAL A 36 -6.57 11.48 2.57
N ILE A 37 -6.31 10.59 1.63
CA ILE A 37 -7.19 10.27 0.51
C ILE A 37 -7.73 8.85 0.71
N GLY A 38 -9.05 8.74 0.88
CA GLY A 38 -9.75 7.46 0.94
C GLY A 38 -10.20 7.02 -0.46
N VAL A 39 -9.94 5.77 -0.81
CA VAL A 39 -10.44 5.14 -2.05
C VAL A 39 -11.46 4.07 -1.66
N VAL A 40 -12.73 4.40 -1.78
CA VAL A 40 -13.84 3.69 -1.14
C VAL A 40 -14.71 2.99 -2.19
N PRO A 41 -14.72 1.65 -2.25
CA PRO A 41 -15.63 0.93 -3.13
C PRO A 41 -17.06 0.96 -2.60
N GLN A 42 -18.04 0.87 -3.51
CA GLN A 42 -19.46 0.92 -3.16
C GLN A 42 -19.84 -0.11 -2.09
N ALA A 43 -19.18 -1.26 -2.04
CA ALA A 43 -19.40 -2.27 -1.01
C ALA A 43 -19.09 -1.79 0.42
N VAL A 44 -18.15 -0.87 0.60
CA VAL A 44 -17.82 -0.26 1.91
C VAL A 44 -18.85 0.80 2.27
N VAL A 45 -19.30 1.59 1.28
CA VAL A 45 -20.39 2.57 1.46
C VAL A 45 -21.67 1.88 1.92
N ASN A 46 -22.04 0.79 1.26
CA ASN A 46 -23.25 0.03 1.57
C ASN A 46 -23.25 -0.60 2.98
N ARG A 47 -22.09 -0.71 3.61
CA ARG A 47 -21.93 -1.23 4.98
C ARG A 47 -21.78 -0.13 6.02
N ASP A 48 -21.87 1.13 5.62
CA ASP A 48 -21.64 2.29 6.50
C ASP A 48 -20.25 2.26 7.20
N LEU A 49 -19.23 1.86 6.47
CA LEU A 49 -17.87 1.70 6.98
C LEU A 49 -16.89 2.77 6.44
N VAL A 50 -17.39 3.85 5.84
CA VAL A 50 -16.55 4.93 5.35
C VAL A 50 -15.93 5.70 6.52
N SER A 51 -14.62 5.92 6.46
CA SER A 51 -13.91 6.68 7.49
C SER A 51 -14.05 8.19 7.31
N ASP A 52 -14.31 8.89 8.41
CA ASP A 52 -14.33 10.37 8.47
C ASP A 52 -12.90 10.97 8.51
N ALA A 53 -11.88 10.14 8.64
CA ALA A 53 -10.49 10.58 8.64
C ALA A 53 -9.99 11.04 7.26
N SER A 54 -10.68 10.70 6.18
CA SER A 54 -10.31 11.13 4.83
C SER A 54 -10.58 12.60 4.59
N THR A 55 -9.58 13.34 4.10
CA THR A 55 -9.73 14.74 3.66
C THR A 55 -10.30 14.83 2.25
N THR A 56 -10.12 13.79 1.46
CA THR A 56 -10.67 13.60 0.11
C THR A 56 -11.10 12.14 -0.04
N VAL A 57 -12.22 11.89 -0.68
CA VAL A 57 -12.71 10.53 -0.92
C VAL A 57 -12.96 10.34 -2.41
N PHE A 58 -12.38 9.27 -2.99
CA PHE A 58 -12.72 8.76 -4.30
C PHE A 58 -13.65 7.55 -4.13
N TYR A 59 -14.87 7.67 -4.59
CA TYR A 59 -15.80 6.54 -4.64
C TYR A 59 -15.57 5.75 -5.92
N THR A 60 -15.47 4.44 -5.81
CA THR A 60 -15.18 3.53 -6.92
C THR A 60 -16.31 2.52 -7.10
N ALA A 61 -16.55 2.15 -8.35
CA ALA A 61 -17.66 1.26 -8.71
C ALA A 61 -17.42 -0.18 -8.17
N ASP A 62 -16.19 -0.66 -8.31
CA ASP A 62 -15.78 -2.00 -7.91
C ASP A 62 -14.32 -2.06 -7.45
N LEU A 63 -13.81 -3.27 -7.19
CA LEU A 63 -12.43 -3.49 -6.74
C LEU A 63 -11.39 -3.20 -7.84
N GLN A 64 -11.73 -3.34 -9.12
CA GLN A 64 -10.81 -3.02 -10.22
C GLN A 64 -10.63 -1.51 -10.37
N ASP A 65 -11.73 -0.76 -10.35
CA ASP A 65 -11.72 0.70 -10.35
C ASP A 65 -10.95 1.24 -9.13
N ARG A 66 -11.13 0.60 -7.97
CA ARG A 66 -10.37 0.92 -6.75
C ARG A 66 -8.86 0.75 -6.95
N LYS A 67 -8.42 -0.39 -7.48
CA LYS A 67 -6.99 -0.66 -7.75
C LYS A 67 -6.42 0.31 -8.78
N SER A 68 -7.16 0.60 -9.84
CA SER A 68 -6.77 1.60 -10.84
C SER A 68 -6.62 3.00 -10.23
N THR A 69 -7.52 3.36 -9.31
CA THR A 69 -7.45 4.63 -8.59
C THR A 69 -6.25 4.70 -7.66
N PHE A 70 -5.94 3.63 -6.91
CA PHE A 70 -4.69 3.56 -6.13
C PHE A 70 -3.46 3.79 -7.00
N MET A 71 -3.39 3.13 -8.15
CA MET A 71 -2.24 3.24 -9.05
C MET A 71 -2.09 4.64 -9.64
N ARG A 72 -3.19 5.33 -9.90
CA ARG A 72 -3.19 6.70 -10.43
C ARG A 72 -2.79 7.73 -9.37
N GLU A 73 -3.30 7.60 -8.15
CA GLU A 73 -3.16 8.60 -7.08
C GLU A 73 -1.88 8.42 -6.24
N SER A 74 -1.16 7.29 -6.40
CA SER A 74 0.00 6.97 -5.55
C SER A 74 1.32 7.04 -6.33
N GLU A 75 2.35 7.57 -5.68
CA GLU A 75 3.73 7.61 -6.19
C GLU A 75 4.58 6.45 -5.66
N ALA A 76 4.20 5.91 -4.50
CA ALA A 76 4.81 4.73 -3.90
C ALA A 76 3.75 3.91 -3.15
N PHE A 77 4.02 2.63 -2.98
CA PHE A 77 3.14 1.69 -2.29
C PHE A 77 3.87 1.08 -1.10
N VAL A 78 3.21 1.07 0.05
CA VAL A 78 3.72 0.43 1.27
C VAL A 78 2.71 -0.61 1.73
N ALA A 79 3.09 -1.87 1.70
CA ALA A 79 2.27 -2.95 2.25
C ALA A 79 2.56 -3.08 3.75
N LEU A 80 1.64 -2.62 4.58
CA LEU A 80 1.62 -2.92 6.02
C LEU A 80 1.14 -4.36 6.24
N PRO A 81 1.37 -4.93 7.45
CA PRO A 81 0.79 -6.24 7.79
C PRO A 81 -0.70 -6.29 7.48
N GLY A 82 -1.12 -7.25 6.67
CA GLY A 82 -2.50 -7.34 6.18
C GLY A 82 -2.81 -8.71 5.58
N GLY A 83 -4.04 -8.88 5.14
CA GLY A 83 -4.56 -10.15 4.61
C GLY A 83 -4.66 -10.18 3.08
N ILE A 84 -5.65 -10.94 2.59
CA ILE A 84 -5.86 -11.20 1.16
C ILE A 84 -6.03 -9.91 0.33
N GLY A 85 -6.73 -8.91 0.86
CA GLY A 85 -6.88 -7.62 0.15
C GLY A 85 -5.55 -6.92 -0.08
N THR A 86 -4.66 -6.94 0.91
CA THR A 86 -3.30 -6.38 0.80
C THR A 86 -2.48 -7.15 -0.23
N LEU A 87 -2.55 -8.48 -0.23
CA LEU A 87 -1.87 -9.31 -1.23
C LEU A 87 -2.39 -9.05 -2.65
N ASP A 88 -3.69 -8.92 -2.85
CA ASP A 88 -4.29 -8.58 -4.14
C ASP A 88 -3.77 -7.23 -4.65
N GLU A 89 -3.71 -6.22 -3.80
CA GLU A 89 -3.18 -4.89 -4.14
C GLU A 89 -1.68 -4.94 -4.46
N VAL A 90 -0.88 -5.66 -3.65
CA VAL A 90 0.56 -5.85 -3.89
C VAL A 90 0.79 -6.52 -5.24
N PHE A 91 0.16 -7.66 -5.50
CA PHE A 91 0.37 -8.39 -6.75
C PHE A 91 -0.16 -7.63 -7.97
N THR A 92 -1.22 -6.84 -7.82
CA THR A 92 -1.69 -5.94 -8.91
C THR A 92 -0.60 -4.95 -9.33
N VAL A 93 0.06 -4.31 -8.36
CA VAL A 93 1.14 -3.36 -8.65
C VAL A 93 2.39 -4.08 -9.19
N LEU A 94 2.75 -5.23 -8.63
CA LEU A 94 3.89 -6.02 -9.14
C LEU A 94 3.65 -6.47 -10.58
N ALA A 95 2.45 -6.96 -10.91
CA ALA A 95 2.10 -7.34 -12.29
C ALA A 95 2.19 -6.14 -13.26
N ALA A 96 1.73 -4.96 -12.86
CA ALA A 96 1.87 -3.76 -13.68
C ALA A 96 3.35 -3.36 -13.87
N LYS A 97 4.21 -3.58 -12.88
CA LYS A 97 5.66 -3.33 -13.03
C LYS A 97 6.29 -4.22 -14.10
N THR A 98 5.89 -5.49 -14.17
CA THR A 98 6.42 -6.43 -15.15
C THR A 98 5.84 -6.19 -16.56
N LEU A 99 4.54 -6.01 -16.69
CA LEU A 99 3.84 -5.96 -17.97
C LEU A 99 3.80 -4.56 -18.58
N GLU A 100 3.58 -3.53 -17.77
CA GLU A 100 3.32 -2.16 -18.20
C GLU A 100 4.50 -1.22 -17.95
N LYS A 101 5.63 -1.73 -17.45
CA LYS A 101 6.80 -0.94 -17.03
C LYS A 101 6.43 0.17 -16.02
N TYR A 102 5.46 -0.10 -15.17
CA TYR A 102 5.02 0.81 -14.12
C TYR A 102 6.14 1.00 -13.08
N LYS A 103 6.68 2.22 -12.99
CA LYS A 103 7.94 2.49 -12.26
C LYS A 103 7.76 2.90 -10.80
N ARG A 104 6.57 2.72 -10.23
CA ARG A 104 6.32 3.11 -8.85
C ARG A 104 7.02 2.15 -7.88
N ARG A 105 7.46 2.69 -6.77
CA ARG A 105 8.13 1.93 -5.70
C ARG A 105 7.11 1.10 -4.93
N VAL A 106 7.48 -0.14 -4.61
CA VAL A 106 6.70 -1.02 -3.73
C VAL A 106 7.60 -1.41 -2.57
N VAL A 107 7.15 -1.20 -1.34
CA VAL A 107 7.87 -1.57 -0.12
C VAL A 107 6.98 -2.47 0.73
N LEU A 108 7.48 -3.64 1.09
CA LEU A 108 6.89 -4.49 2.13
C LEU A 108 7.42 -4.01 3.49
N TYR A 109 6.54 -3.47 4.33
CA TYR A 109 6.90 -3.15 5.71
C TYR A 109 6.80 -4.41 6.56
N ASN A 110 7.93 -5.07 6.75
CA ASN A 110 8.03 -6.43 7.29
C ASN A 110 8.08 -6.43 8.83
N ALA A 111 7.14 -5.75 9.47
CA ALA A 111 7.06 -5.70 10.93
C ALA A 111 6.89 -7.11 11.51
N GLY A 112 7.83 -7.49 12.39
CA GLY A 112 7.81 -8.81 13.02
C GLY A 112 7.94 -9.99 12.06
N GLY A 113 8.47 -9.78 10.85
CA GLY A 113 8.65 -10.86 9.86
C GLY A 113 7.34 -11.30 9.17
N CYS A 114 6.29 -10.49 9.21
CA CYS A 114 4.98 -10.87 8.67
C CYS A 114 4.99 -11.21 7.17
N TRP A 115 5.95 -10.70 6.42
CA TRP A 115 6.10 -10.93 4.99
C TRP A 115 7.21 -11.94 4.62
N ASP A 116 7.88 -12.57 5.60
CA ASP A 116 9.02 -13.47 5.33
C ASP A 116 8.65 -14.59 4.37
N GLU A 117 7.51 -15.25 4.54
CA GLU A 117 7.08 -16.34 3.67
C GLU A 117 6.69 -15.85 2.27
N LEU A 118 6.12 -14.65 2.14
CA LEU A 118 5.85 -14.02 0.85
C LEU A 118 7.15 -13.72 0.09
N ILE A 119 8.12 -13.16 0.78
CA ILE A 119 9.46 -12.85 0.22
C ILE A 119 10.13 -14.12 -0.26
N LYS A 120 10.14 -15.17 0.58
CA LYS A 120 10.68 -16.49 0.25
C LYS A 120 9.98 -17.12 -0.95
N MET A 121 8.66 -16.99 -1.05
CA MET A 121 7.91 -17.49 -2.21
C MET A 121 8.37 -16.78 -3.50
N ILE A 122 8.48 -15.45 -3.49
CA ILE A 122 8.95 -14.68 -4.64
C ILE A 122 10.38 -15.07 -5.03
N ASP A 123 11.28 -15.21 -4.06
CA ASP A 123 12.67 -15.64 -4.30
C ASP A 123 12.72 -17.04 -4.89
N THR A 124 11.87 -17.97 -4.43
CA THR A 124 11.76 -19.33 -4.96
C THR A 124 11.27 -19.34 -6.42
N LEU A 125 10.25 -18.55 -6.73
CA LEU A 125 9.72 -18.44 -8.10
C LEU A 125 10.77 -17.82 -9.05
N SER A 126 11.52 -16.85 -8.57
CA SER A 126 12.62 -16.23 -9.32
C SER A 126 13.76 -17.24 -9.58
N ALA A 127 14.17 -18.00 -8.55
CA ALA A 127 15.20 -19.04 -8.68
C ALA A 127 14.80 -20.14 -9.67
N ASN A 128 13.51 -20.43 -9.80
CA ASN A 128 12.97 -21.40 -10.77
C ASN A 128 12.72 -20.80 -12.17
N GLY A 129 13.06 -19.54 -12.40
CA GLY A 129 12.87 -18.88 -13.69
C GLY A 129 11.40 -18.53 -14.03
N LEU A 130 10.49 -18.60 -13.07
CA LEU A 130 9.08 -18.25 -13.24
C LEU A 130 8.83 -16.75 -13.10
N ILE A 131 9.69 -16.06 -12.36
CA ILE A 131 9.78 -14.60 -12.30
C ILE A 131 11.12 -14.22 -12.93
N THR A 132 11.11 -13.42 -13.98
CA THR A 132 12.30 -13.03 -14.75
C THR A 132 13.00 -11.80 -14.21
N GLU A 133 12.24 -10.93 -13.54
CA GLU A 133 12.74 -9.74 -12.90
C GLU A 133 13.47 -10.08 -11.60
N ARG A 134 14.51 -9.32 -11.28
CA ARG A 134 15.14 -9.41 -9.97
C ARG A 134 14.17 -8.88 -8.90
N ARG A 135 14.15 -9.50 -7.73
CA ARG A 135 13.27 -9.05 -6.64
C ARG A 135 13.44 -7.56 -6.31
N GLU A 136 14.67 -7.06 -6.32
CA GLU A 136 14.99 -5.66 -6.02
C GLU A 136 14.38 -4.68 -7.04
N ASP A 137 14.13 -5.12 -8.27
CA ASP A 137 13.45 -4.34 -9.30
C ASP A 137 11.93 -4.35 -9.11
N LEU A 138 11.40 -5.39 -8.46
CA LEU A 138 9.98 -5.54 -8.17
C LEU A 138 9.57 -4.81 -6.89
N LEU A 139 10.25 -5.10 -5.78
CA LEU A 139 9.93 -4.60 -4.46
C LEU A 139 11.16 -4.46 -3.56
N SER A 140 11.02 -3.61 -2.55
CA SER A 140 11.96 -3.48 -1.44
C SER A 140 11.32 -3.97 -0.13
N VAL A 141 12.15 -4.28 0.86
CA VAL A 141 11.71 -4.70 2.20
C VAL A 141 12.25 -3.71 3.23
N ALA A 142 11.40 -3.26 4.13
CA ALA A 142 11.76 -2.44 5.29
C ALA A 142 11.34 -3.17 6.57
N ASN A 143 12.28 -3.43 7.47
CA ASN A 143 12.02 -4.14 8.74
C ASN A 143 11.72 -3.18 9.90
N ASN A 144 11.99 -1.89 9.71
CA ASN A 144 11.76 -0.82 10.68
C ASN A 144 11.43 0.49 9.95
N ILE A 145 11.10 1.52 10.75
CA ILE A 145 10.68 2.81 10.20
C ILE A 145 11.83 3.55 9.51
N GLU A 146 13.03 3.44 10.02
CA GLU A 146 14.23 4.10 9.49
C GLU A 146 14.57 3.58 8.08
N GLU A 147 14.45 2.27 7.86
CA GLU A 147 14.60 1.65 6.54
C GLU A 147 13.50 2.11 5.58
N LEU A 148 12.25 2.18 6.05
CA LEU A 148 11.13 2.65 5.24
C LEU A 148 11.32 4.12 4.81
N GLU A 149 11.70 4.98 5.75
CA GLU A 149 11.95 6.40 5.50
C GLU A 149 13.04 6.59 4.44
N ARG A 150 14.14 5.87 4.57
CA ARG A 150 15.23 5.88 3.58
C ARG A 150 14.73 5.46 2.20
N LEU A 151 14.07 4.31 2.10
CA LEU A 151 13.55 3.78 0.84
C LEU A 151 12.55 4.70 0.16
N LEU A 152 11.78 5.48 0.89
CA LEU A 152 10.80 6.41 0.34
C LEU A 152 11.36 7.82 0.10
N SER A 153 12.59 8.11 0.51
CA SER A 153 13.24 9.42 0.33
C SER A 153 14.23 9.44 -0.85
N GLU A 154 14.66 8.28 -1.30
CA GLU A 154 15.45 8.10 -2.52
C GLU A 154 14.60 8.27 -3.79
#